data_e7eadb7b8f014dbad8e705b6d613284d
#
_entry.id   e7eadb7b8f014dbad8e705b6d613284d
#
_cell.length_a   1.000
_cell.length_b   1.000
_cell.length_c   1.000
_cell.angle_alpha   90.00
_cell.angle_beta   90.00
_cell.angle_gamma   90.00
#
_symmetry.space_group_name_H-M   'P 1'
#
loop_
_entity.id
_entity.type
_entity.pdbx_description
1 polymer ?
#
loop_
_entity_poly.entity_id
_entity_poly.type
_entity_poly.pdbx_seq_one_letter_code
_entity_poly.pdbx_strand_id
1 'polypeptide(L)'
;MNKELIVIMQSQFDELAQTHAEEPTAEFWFAWDLQQPSGYARWENFQTAIERAIASCEATGYGPEDHFRGVTKMVSLGSGAERLIDDFMLTRYACYLIAQNGDPRKEPIAFAQSYFALQTRKQELIEERMKLVGRLEAREKLRASAKALSEAA
;
A
#
# COMPACT_ATOMS: atom_id res chain seq x y z
N MET A 1 -21.10 10.83 -5.33
CA MET A 1 -19.89 10.87 -6.17
C MET A 1 -20.20 10.21 -7.51
N ASN A 2 -19.91 10.85 -8.62
CA ASN A 2 -20.22 10.28 -9.94
C ASN A 2 -19.11 9.32 -10.42
N LYS A 3 -19.42 8.49 -11.43
CA LYS A 3 -18.49 7.49 -11.94
C LYS A 3 -17.22 8.09 -12.55
N GLU A 4 -17.32 9.24 -13.20
CA GLU A 4 -16.17 9.91 -13.80
C GLU A 4 -15.18 10.39 -12.74
N LEU A 5 -15.67 10.95 -11.65
CA LEU A 5 -14.85 11.40 -10.54
C LEU A 5 -14.16 10.22 -9.85
N ILE A 6 -14.87 9.10 -9.68
CA ILE A 6 -14.31 7.88 -9.11
C ILE A 6 -13.14 7.37 -9.95
N VAL A 7 -13.29 7.33 -11.28
CA VAL A 7 -12.22 6.89 -12.19
C VAL A 7 -11.02 7.81 -12.11
N ILE A 8 -11.22 9.13 -12.06
CA ILE A 8 -10.13 10.10 -11.94
C ILE A 8 -9.37 9.92 -10.63
N MET A 9 -10.09 9.78 -9.52
CA MET A 9 -9.46 9.59 -8.20
C MET A 9 -8.71 8.25 -8.11
N GLN A 10 -9.27 7.19 -8.68
CA GLN A 10 -8.61 5.89 -8.76
C GLN A 10 -7.31 5.98 -9.56
N SER A 11 -7.34 6.66 -10.70
CA SER A 11 -6.15 6.87 -11.53
C SER A 11 -5.08 7.66 -10.78
N GLN A 12 -5.45 8.67 -10.00
CA GLN A 12 -4.51 9.43 -9.19
C GLN A 12 -3.77 8.55 -8.18
N PHE A 13 -4.48 7.72 -7.44
CA PHE A 13 -3.84 6.81 -6.48
C PHE A 13 -3.00 5.74 -7.17
N ASP A 14 -3.46 5.18 -8.28
CA ASP A 14 -2.72 4.19 -9.05
C ASP A 14 -1.40 4.77 -9.59
N GLU A 15 -1.43 6.01 -10.10
CA GLU A 15 -0.23 6.68 -10.64
C GLU A 15 0.79 7.03 -9.55
N LEU A 16 0.35 7.27 -8.33
CA LEU A 16 1.23 7.59 -7.21
C LEU A 16 1.90 6.36 -6.61
N ALA A 17 1.40 5.16 -6.89
CA ALA A 17 1.99 3.92 -6.42
C ALA A 17 3.38 3.73 -7.01
N GLN A 18 4.35 3.42 -6.15
CA GLN A 18 5.73 3.13 -6.52
C GLN A 18 6.00 1.64 -6.35
N THR A 19 6.97 1.13 -7.08
CA THR A 19 7.41 -0.26 -6.94
C THR A 19 8.91 -0.31 -6.70
N HIS A 20 9.35 -1.29 -5.93
CA HIS A 20 10.78 -1.56 -5.77
C HIS A 20 11.31 -2.31 -6.99
N ALA A 21 12.52 -1.95 -7.44
CA ALA A 21 13.17 -2.64 -8.55
C ALA A 21 13.42 -4.13 -8.26
N GLU A 22 13.69 -4.47 -7.00
CA GLU A 22 13.96 -5.85 -6.56
C GLU A 22 12.69 -6.64 -6.27
N GLU A 23 11.59 -5.97 -5.91
CA GLU A 23 10.30 -6.57 -5.62
C GLU A 23 9.18 -5.82 -6.34
N PRO A 24 8.95 -6.08 -7.64
CA PRO A 24 7.93 -5.34 -8.41
C PRO A 24 6.49 -5.54 -7.91
N THR A 25 6.24 -6.57 -7.11
CA THR A 25 4.91 -6.82 -6.51
C THR A 25 4.67 -6.03 -5.23
N ALA A 26 5.71 -5.45 -4.64
CA ALA A 26 5.62 -4.64 -3.43
C ALA A 26 5.41 -3.18 -3.80
N GLU A 27 4.18 -2.71 -3.67
CA GLU A 27 3.82 -1.32 -3.89
C GLU A 27 4.00 -0.50 -2.63
N PHE A 28 4.40 0.77 -2.79
CA PHE A 28 4.43 1.73 -1.70
C PHE A 28 4.05 3.11 -2.21
N TRP A 29 3.69 3.98 -1.30
CA TRP A 29 3.32 5.37 -1.58
C TRP A 29 4.15 6.29 -0.69
N PHE A 30 4.51 7.46 -1.23
CA PHE A 30 5.06 8.53 -0.40
C PHE A 30 3.94 9.34 0.23
N ALA A 31 4.01 9.58 1.52
CA ALA A 31 3.00 10.35 2.24
C ALA A 31 2.82 11.75 1.66
N TRP A 32 3.91 12.39 1.28
CA TRP A 32 3.88 13.71 0.66
C TRP A 32 2.99 13.76 -0.58
N ASP A 33 3.04 12.71 -1.40
CA ASP A 33 2.23 12.61 -2.62
C ASP A 33 0.75 12.34 -2.31
N LEU A 34 0.46 11.70 -1.19
CA LEU A 34 -0.90 11.32 -0.81
C LEU A 34 -1.70 12.42 -0.11
N GLN A 35 -1.05 13.45 0.38
CA GLN A 35 -1.70 14.48 1.19
C GLN A 35 -2.93 15.09 0.49
N GLN A 36 -2.76 15.64 -0.70
CA GLN A 36 -3.84 16.30 -1.44
C GLN A 36 -4.90 15.31 -1.94
N PRO A 37 -4.54 14.20 -2.59
CA PRO A 37 -5.54 13.23 -3.04
C PRO A 37 -6.36 12.65 -1.90
N SER A 38 -5.79 12.57 -0.69
CA SER A 38 -6.50 12.09 0.50
C SER A 38 -7.38 13.16 1.17
N GLY A 39 -7.43 14.38 0.61
CA GLY A 39 -8.32 15.43 1.09
C GLY A 39 -7.76 16.32 2.20
N TYR A 40 -6.46 16.30 2.41
CA TYR A 40 -5.80 17.13 3.44
C TYR A 40 -5.15 18.36 2.80
N ALA A 41 -5.65 19.54 3.12
CA ALA A 41 -5.09 20.80 2.65
C ALA A 41 -3.77 21.14 3.35
N ARG A 42 -3.58 20.66 4.58
CA ARG A 42 -2.43 20.93 5.41
C ARG A 42 -1.69 19.66 5.79
N TRP A 43 -0.36 19.69 5.68
CA TRP A 43 0.50 18.59 6.07
C TRP A 43 0.33 18.20 7.54
N GLU A 44 0.21 19.18 8.43
CA GLU A 44 0.07 18.94 9.87
C GLU A 44 -1.14 18.07 10.20
N ASN A 45 -2.24 18.27 9.50
CA ASN A 45 -3.46 17.46 9.68
C ASN A 45 -3.27 16.05 9.15
N PHE A 46 -2.58 15.91 8.02
CA PHE A 46 -2.26 14.60 7.45
C PHE A 46 -1.26 13.85 8.35
N GLN A 47 -0.27 14.55 8.85
CA GLN A 47 0.70 14.01 9.80
C GLN A 47 0.02 13.48 11.07
N THR A 48 -0.98 14.17 11.59
CA THR A 48 -1.79 13.69 12.72
C THR A 48 -2.48 12.38 12.41
N ALA A 49 -3.05 12.25 11.20
CA ALA A 49 -3.67 10.99 10.75
C ALA A 49 -2.64 9.86 10.64
N ILE A 50 -1.44 10.16 10.16
CA ILE A 50 -0.32 9.21 10.09
C ILE A 50 0.08 8.75 11.50
N GLU A 51 0.23 9.66 12.45
CA GLU A 51 0.59 9.34 13.84
C GLU A 51 -0.45 8.45 14.50
N ARG A 52 -1.74 8.72 14.27
CA ARG A 52 -2.85 7.87 14.76
C ARG A 52 -2.80 6.47 14.14
N ALA A 53 -2.48 6.40 12.86
CA ALA A 53 -2.34 5.13 12.16
C ALA A 53 -1.17 4.31 12.71
N ILE A 54 -0.04 4.95 13.01
CA ILE A 54 1.12 4.32 13.65
C ILE A 54 0.72 3.76 15.01
N ALA A 55 0.02 4.53 15.83
CA ALA A 55 -0.46 4.07 17.14
C ALA A 55 -1.41 2.88 17.02
N SER A 56 -2.30 2.90 16.04
CA SER A 56 -3.21 1.79 15.73
C SER A 56 -2.44 0.53 15.32
N CYS A 57 -1.40 0.68 14.51
CA CYS A 57 -0.53 -0.41 14.06
C CYS A 57 0.21 -1.05 15.24
N GLU A 58 0.77 -0.25 16.13
CA GLU A 58 1.44 -0.72 17.35
C GLU A 58 0.49 -1.49 18.26
N ALA A 59 -0.73 -0.97 18.45
CA ALA A 59 -1.73 -1.56 19.33
C ALA A 59 -2.19 -2.96 18.86
N THR A 60 -2.13 -3.23 17.55
CA THR A 60 -2.51 -4.53 16.99
C THR A 60 -1.36 -5.51 16.86
N GLY A 61 -0.16 -5.13 17.32
CA GLY A 61 1.00 -6.02 17.36
C GLY A 61 1.82 -6.08 16.08
N TYR A 62 1.48 -5.27 15.09
CA TYR A 62 2.30 -5.14 13.88
C TYR A 62 3.39 -4.10 14.09
N GLY A 63 4.60 -4.35 13.60
CA GLY A 63 5.70 -3.41 13.69
C GLY A 63 5.47 -2.21 12.77
N PRO A 64 5.28 -0.99 13.30
CA PRO A 64 5.02 0.16 12.43
C PRO A 64 6.20 0.51 11.51
N GLU A 65 7.41 0.19 11.87
CA GLU A 65 8.60 0.39 11.04
C GLU A 65 8.58 -0.40 9.73
N ASP A 66 7.81 -1.48 9.67
CA ASP A 66 7.63 -2.27 8.44
C ASP A 66 6.64 -1.63 7.47
N HIS A 67 5.80 -0.74 7.96
CA HIS A 67 4.72 -0.13 7.19
C HIS A 67 4.85 1.38 7.03
N PHE A 68 5.47 2.06 7.99
CA PHE A 68 5.65 3.52 8.03
C PHE A 68 7.15 3.84 8.13
N ARG A 69 7.83 3.79 7.01
CA ARG A 69 9.26 4.04 7.00
C ARG A 69 9.54 5.52 6.81
N GLY A 70 10.12 6.18 7.81
CA GLY A 70 10.58 7.56 7.71
C GLY A 70 11.72 7.70 6.70
N VAL A 71 11.61 8.67 5.81
CA VAL A 71 12.65 9.01 4.83
C VAL A 71 12.78 10.53 4.75
N THR A 72 13.94 11.00 4.30
CA THR A 72 14.13 12.41 3.96
C THR A 72 14.13 12.57 2.45
N LYS A 73 13.49 13.62 2.00
CA LYS A 73 13.34 13.92 0.57
C LYS A 73 13.77 15.34 0.30
N MET A 74 14.52 15.53 -0.78
CA MET A 74 14.91 16.85 -1.24
C MET A 74 13.82 17.43 -2.13
N VAL A 75 13.29 18.61 -1.78
CA VAL A 75 12.33 19.30 -2.64
C VAL A 75 12.93 20.60 -3.13
N SER A 76 12.63 20.93 -4.38
CA SER A 76 13.09 22.17 -5.00
C SER A 76 12.13 23.30 -4.63
N LEU A 77 12.69 24.38 -4.08
CA LEU A 77 11.97 25.63 -3.88
C LEU A 77 12.13 26.46 -5.16
N GLY A 78 11.09 27.18 -5.59
CA GLY A 78 11.06 27.89 -6.87
C GLY A 78 12.15 28.94 -7.13
N SER A 79 13.02 29.17 -6.17
CA SER A 79 14.16 30.11 -6.26
C SER A 79 15.50 29.41 -6.57
N GLY A 80 15.50 28.13 -6.93
CA GLY A 80 16.71 27.33 -7.11
C GLY A 80 17.30 26.79 -5.81
N ALA A 81 16.72 27.13 -4.67
CA ALA A 81 17.08 26.55 -3.38
C ALA A 81 16.41 25.18 -3.21
N GLU A 82 17.08 24.29 -2.47
CA GLU A 82 16.57 22.97 -2.14
C GLU A 82 16.36 22.87 -0.63
N ARG A 83 15.34 22.13 -0.23
CA ARG A 83 15.01 21.89 1.18
C ARG A 83 14.81 20.40 1.42
N LEU A 84 15.36 19.92 2.53
CA LEU A 84 15.07 18.57 3.04
C LEU A 84 13.73 18.59 3.78
N ILE A 85 12.87 17.65 3.43
CA ILE A 85 11.61 17.43 4.14
C ILE A 85 11.56 16.02 4.68
N ASP A 86 10.84 15.82 5.78
CA ASP A 86 10.52 14.51 6.29
C ASP A 86 9.33 13.94 5.53
N ASP A 87 9.45 12.70 5.11
CA ASP A 87 8.42 11.99 4.38
C ASP A 87 8.32 10.56 4.93
N PHE A 88 7.36 9.80 4.46
CA PHE A 88 7.19 8.39 4.78
C PHE A 88 7.02 7.58 3.50
N MET A 89 7.65 6.42 3.47
CA MET A 89 7.29 5.34 2.55
C MET A 89 6.24 4.49 3.24
N LEU A 90 5.07 4.39 2.63
CA LEU A 90 3.90 3.77 3.22
C LEU A 90 3.52 2.53 2.42
N THR A 91 3.36 1.41 3.11
CA THR A 91 2.79 0.20 2.50
C THR A 91 1.29 0.41 2.26
N ARG A 92 0.68 -0.47 1.50
CA ARG A 92 -0.77 -0.48 1.28
C ARG A 92 -1.53 -0.55 2.60
N TYR A 93 -1.06 -1.38 3.53
CA TYR A 93 -1.66 -1.49 4.86
C TYR A 93 -1.56 -0.17 5.64
N ALA A 94 -0.41 0.50 5.59
CA ALA A 94 -0.25 1.82 6.21
C ALA A 94 -1.23 2.85 5.63
N CYS A 95 -1.36 2.89 4.31
CA CYS A 95 -2.31 3.78 3.64
C CYS A 95 -3.75 3.47 4.05
N TYR A 96 -4.11 2.20 4.17
CA TYR A 96 -5.41 1.77 4.65
C TYR A 96 -5.68 2.29 6.07
N LEU A 97 -4.72 2.12 6.99
CA LEU A 97 -4.86 2.59 8.37
C LEU A 97 -4.97 4.12 8.46
N ILE A 98 -4.20 4.84 7.65
CA ILE A 98 -4.28 6.30 7.58
C ILE A 98 -5.69 6.73 7.13
N ALA A 99 -6.20 6.10 6.08
CA ALA A 99 -7.54 6.40 5.56
C ALA A 99 -8.63 6.14 6.62
N GLN A 100 -8.50 5.05 7.40
CA GLN A 100 -9.45 4.72 8.46
C GLN A 100 -9.47 5.75 9.60
N ASN A 101 -8.40 6.52 9.77
CA ASN A 101 -8.32 7.59 10.77
C ASN A 101 -8.88 8.93 10.28
N GLY A 102 -9.37 9.00 9.06
CA GLY A 102 -9.97 10.22 8.50
C GLY A 102 -11.49 10.25 8.64
N ASP A 103 -12.07 11.41 8.39
CA ASP A 103 -13.52 11.64 8.46
C ASP A 103 -14.19 11.16 7.16
N PRO A 104 -14.98 10.07 7.19
CA PRO A 104 -15.61 9.52 5.99
C PRO A 104 -16.71 10.41 5.39
N ARG A 105 -17.14 11.45 6.09
CA ARG A 105 -18.09 12.42 5.55
C ARG A 105 -17.47 13.31 4.46
N LYS A 106 -16.14 13.37 4.42
CA LYS A 106 -15.40 14.05 3.34
C LYS A 106 -15.19 13.06 2.19
N GLU A 107 -15.62 13.44 0.99
CA GLU A 107 -15.55 12.55 -0.20
C GLU A 107 -14.15 11.99 -0.48
N PRO A 108 -13.06 12.79 -0.46
CA PRO A 108 -11.73 12.25 -0.72
C PRO A 108 -11.31 11.20 0.30
N ILE A 109 -11.65 11.39 1.56
CA ILE A 109 -11.33 10.44 2.64
C ILE A 109 -12.14 9.16 2.48
N ALA A 110 -13.45 9.28 2.24
CA ALA A 110 -14.30 8.12 1.98
C ALA A 110 -13.80 7.31 0.78
N PHE A 111 -13.38 7.98 -0.28
CA PHE A 111 -12.80 7.32 -1.45
C PHE A 111 -11.50 6.60 -1.11
N ALA A 112 -10.58 7.26 -0.39
CA ALA A 112 -9.32 6.66 0.01
C ALA A 112 -9.54 5.41 0.88
N GLN A 113 -10.50 5.44 1.79
CA GLN A 113 -10.88 4.29 2.60
C GLN A 113 -11.29 3.10 1.73
N SER A 114 -12.15 3.32 0.76
CA SER A 114 -12.61 2.28 -0.17
C SER A 114 -11.48 1.80 -1.09
N TYR A 115 -10.70 2.72 -1.62
CA TYR A 115 -9.59 2.39 -2.53
C TYR A 115 -8.59 1.45 -1.87
N PHE A 116 -8.08 1.83 -0.70
CA PHE A 116 -7.06 1.02 -0.02
C PHE A 116 -7.62 -0.28 0.56
N ALA A 117 -8.89 -0.32 0.95
CA ALA A 117 -9.55 -1.56 1.33
C ALA A 117 -9.60 -2.55 0.15
N LEU A 118 -9.98 -2.08 -1.04
CA LEU A 118 -10.02 -2.90 -2.25
C LEU A 118 -8.63 -3.36 -2.69
N GLN A 119 -7.62 -2.49 -2.63
CA GLN A 119 -6.25 -2.86 -2.97
C GLN A 119 -5.70 -3.93 -2.02
N THR A 120 -5.99 -3.82 -0.74
CA THR A 120 -5.61 -4.83 0.25
C THR A 120 -6.29 -6.17 -0.07
N ARG A 121 -7.57 -6.17 -0.38
CA ARG A 121 -8.30 -7.40 -0.73
C ARG A 121 -7.79 -8.03 -2.02
N LYS A 122 -7.49 -7.23 -3.03
CA LYS A 122 -6.88 -7.74 -4.28
C LYS A 122 -5.55 -8.45 -4.00
N GLN A 123 -4.71 -7.86 -3.17
CA GLN A 123 -3.41 -8.45 -2.82
C GLN A 123 -3.58 -9.77 -2.09
N GLU A 124 -4.49 -9.84 -1.13
CA GLU A 124 -4.80 -11.08 -0.41
C GLU A 124 -5.24 -12.20 -1.37
N LEU A 125 -6.11 -11.88 -2.32
CA LEU A 125 -6.59 -12.83 -3.31
C LEU A 125 -5.46 -13.32 -4.23
N ILE A 126 -4.57 -12.44 -4.65
CA ILE A 126 -3.40 -12.81 -5.45
C ILE A 126 -2.50 -13.75 -4.66
N GLU A 127 -2.21 -13.43 -3.41
CA GLU A 127 -1.38 -14.27 -2.54
C GLU A 127 -2.00 -15.64 -2.29
N GLU A 128 -3.31 -15.71 -2.06
CA GLU A 128 -4.04 -16.96 -1.91
C GLU A 128 -3.94 -17.83 -3.17
N ARG A 129 -4.08 -17.23 -4.36
CA ARG A 129 -3.92 -17.92 -5.64
C ARG A 129 -2.51 -18.44 -5.84
N MET A 130 -1.51 -17.64 -5.54
CA MET A 130 -0.10 -18.03 -5.65
C MET A 130 0.22 -19.21 -4.74
N LYS A 131 -0.29 -19.20 -3.50
CA LYS A 131 -0.14 -20.33 -2.56
C LYS A 131 -0.83 -21.61 -3.09
N LEU A 132 -2.03 -21.47 -3.65
CA LEU A 132 -2.75 -22.60 -4.22
C LEU A 132 -2.00 -23.20 -5.40
N VAL A 133 -1.53 -22.39 -6.33
CA VAL A 133 -0.73 -22.84 -7.49
C VAL A 133 0.53 -23.55 -7.02
N GLY A 134 1.24 -22.98 -6.05
CA GLY A 134 2.44 -23.59 -5.47
C GLY A 134 2.17 -24.96 -4.85
N ARG A 135 1.05 -25.10 -4.14
CA ARG A 135 0.65 -26.41 -3.57
C ARG A 135 0.30 -27.44 -4.65
N LEU A 136 -0.38 -27.03 -5.70
CA LEU A 136 -0.72 -27.91 -6.82
C LEU A 136 0.53 -28.38 -7.56
N GLU A 137 1.47 -27.48 -7.83
CA GLU A 137 2.75 -27.82 -8.45
C GLU A 137 3.56 -28.80 -7.60
N ALA A 138 3.62 -28.58 -6.29
CA ALA A 138 4.31 -29.47 -5.35
C ALA A 138 3.67 -30.85 -5.35
N ARG A 139 2.33 -30.94 -5.41
CA ARG A 139 1.59 -32.22 -5.49
C ARG A 139 1.91 -32.96 -6.78
N GLU A 140 1.96 -32.27 -7.92
CA GLU A 140 2.32 -32.86 -9.21
C GLU A 140 3.75 -33.41 -9.22
N LYS A 141 4.71 -32.65 -8.63
CA LYS A 141 6.09 -33.12 -8.48
C LYS A 141 6.18 -34.38 -7.65
N LEU A 142 5.43 -34.46 -6.55
CA LEU A 142 5.40 -35.66 -5.71
C LEU A 142 4.83 -36.85 -6.47
N ARG A 143 3.77 -36.66 -7.23
CA ARG A 143 3.17 -37.74 -8.08
C ARG A 143 4.15 -38.22 -9.14
N ALA A 144 4.84 -37.32 -9.81
CA ALA A 144 5.82 -37.63 -10.83
C ALA A 144 7.01 -38.41 -10.21
N SER A 145 7.50 -37.98 -9.04
CA SER A 145 8.58 -38.68 -8.31
C SER A 145 8.16 -40.08 -7.87
N ALA A 146 6.97 -40.20 -7.32
CA ALA A 146 6.43 -41.50 -6.90
C ALA A 146 6.25 -42.46 -8.09
N LYS A 147 5.76 -41.94 -9.23
CA LYS A 147 5.62 -42.72 -10.46
C LYS A 147 6.97 -43.16 -11.01
N ALA A 148 7.96 -42.28 -11.04
CA ALA A 148 9.31 -42.62 -11.50
C ALA A 148 9.97 -43.70 -10.64
N LEU A 149 9.81 -43.62 -9.32
CA LEU A 149 10.31 -44.67 -8.38
C LEU A 149 9.59 -46.02 -8.63
N SER A 150 8.29 -46.02 -8.85
CA SER A 150 7.52 -47.22 -9.13
C SER A 150 7.92 -47.85 -10.46
N GLU A 151 8.23 -47.07 -11.47
CA GLU A 151 8.66 -47.59 -12.80
C GLU A 151 10.11 -48.08 -12.78
N ALA A 152 10.96 -47.55 -11.88
CA ALA A 152 12.35 -47.97 -11.72
C ALA A 152 12.51 -49.28 -10.93
N ALA A 153 11.49 -49.69 -10.23
CA ALA A 153 11.46 -50.97 -9.50
C ALA A 153 11.03 -52.13 -10.40
#